data_8019e498ed9582a4f0d3a871666d91b8
#
_entry.id   8019e498ed9582a4f0d3a871666d91b8
#
_cell.length_a   1.000
_cell.length_b   1.000
_cell.length_c   1.000
_cell.angle_alpha   90.00
_cell.angle_beta   90.00
_cell.angle_gamma   90.00
#
_symmetry.space_group_name_H-M   'P 1'
#
loop_
_entity.id
_entity.type
_entity.pdbx_description
1 polymer ?
#
loop_
_entity_poly.entity_id
_entity_poly.type
_entity_poly.pdbx_seq_one_letter_code
_entity_poly.pdbx_strand_id
1 'polypeptide(L)'
;MTTVVHYLLIALGLLATNHMFAAGGGTASHGGDLVFPIPETAYSEMEAHHADELGHELGLIDQLKIRAAADPFNIVATIIFFFAVVHTFLATTFNKMAHKLELEHRADISSHKRIYVEGREPVSFKATLFHFLGEVEAIFGIWLIPLLISLVLMAPDGLSTAAFYVDTRNYTEPVFVVIIMAIASSRPVIQFAESAMRSVASIGKESPAAWWLSILIVAPVLGSFITEPAAMTIAALLLGQQFYLLDPTPTFKYA
;
A
#
# COMPACT_ATOMS: atom_id res chain seq x y z
N MET A 1 5.66 1.69 -20.74
CA MET A 1 5.81 2.22 -19.37
C MET A 1 5.75 3.75 -19.30
N THR A 2 6.30 4.49 -20.25
CA THR A 2 6.28 5.97 -20.28
C THR A 2 4.88 6.59 -20.42
N THR A 3 3.97 5.95 -21.15
CA THR A 3 2.63 6.52 -21.42
C THR A 3 1.70 6.47 -20.20
N VAL A 4 1.77 5.40 -19.41
CA VAL A 4 0.95 5.23 -18.19
C VAL A 4 1.37 6.23 -17.11
N VAL A 5 2.69 6.43 -16.95
CA VAL A 5 3.23 7.44 -16.02
C VAL A 5 2.80 8.85 -16.41
N HIS A 6 2.72 9.15 -17.71
CA HIS A 6 2.29 10.46 -18.20
C HIS A 6 0.81 10.74 -17.89
N TYR A 7 -0.08 9.75 -18.08
CA TYR A 7 -1.49 9.89 -17.73
C TYR A 7 -1.72 9.93 -16.21
N LEU A 8 -0.92 9.20 -15.44
CA LEU A 8 -0.98 9.25 -13.98
C LEU A 8 -0.56 10.62 -13.44
N LEU A 9 0.48 11.23 -14.01
CA LEU A 9 0.93 12.57 -13.65
C LEU A 9 -0.06 13.66 -14.08
N ILE A 10 -0.73 13.50 -15.21
CA ILE A 10 -1.79 14.42 -15.64
C ILE A 10 -3.02 14.29 -14.73
N ALA A 11 -3.42 13.07 -14.36
CA ALA A 11 -4.52 12.84 -13.42
C ALA A 11 -4.21 13.38 -12.02
N LEU A 12 -2.98 13.19 -11.52
CA LEU A 12 -2.51 13.78 -10.26
C LEU A 12 -2.46 15.32 -10.33
N GLY A 13 -2.01 15.87 -11.45
CA GLY A 13 -1.96 17.32 -11.68
C GLY A 13 -3.35 17.95 -11.70
N LEU A 14 -4.35 17.28 -12.29
CA LEU A 14 -5.74 17.74 -12.30
C LEU A 14 -6.41 17.64 -10.93
N LEU A 15 -6.05 16.65 -10.11
CA LEU A 15 -6.50 16.54 -8.72
C LEU A 15 -5.86 17.60 -7.81
N ALA A 16 -4.58 17.91 -8.02
CA ALA A 16 -3.85 18.89 -7.21
C ALA A 16 -4.27 20.34 -7.46
N THR A 17 -4.75 20.69 -8.66
CA THR A 17 -5.12 22.07 -9.00
C THR A 17 -6.44 22.53 -8.40
N ASN A 18 -7.33 21.60 -7.99
CA ASN A 18 -8.63 21.96 -7.43
C ASN A 18 -8.67 22.10 -5.90
N HIS A 19 -7.62 21.68 -5.15
CA HIS A 19 -7.71 21.56 -3.70
C HIS A 19 -6.53 22.15 -2.90
N MET A 20 -5.78 23.09 -3.46
CA MET A 20 -4.69 23.74 -2.72
C MET A 20 -5.15 24.73 -1.62
N PHE A 21 -6.47 24.87 -1.39
CA PHE A 21 -7.01 25.76 -0.35
C PHE A 21 -8.18 25.14 0.41
N ALA A 22 -7.94 24.13 1.25
CA ALA A 22 -8.81 23.83 2.38
C ALA A 22 -8.06 23.06 3.47
N ALA A 23 -7.05 23.67 4.05
CA ALA A 23 -6.59 23.34 5.38
C ALA A 23 -7.53 24.01 6.38
N GLY A 24 -8.66 23.37 6.65
CA GLY A 24 -9.63 23.83 7.61
C GLY A 24 -10.76 22.83 7.70
N GLY A 25 -10.81 22.05 8.80
CA GLY A 25 -11.95 21.21 9.10
C GLY A 25 -13.21 22.05 9.23
N GLY A 26 -13.88 22.27 8.11
CA GLY A 26 -15.19 22.91 8.07
C GLY A 26 -16.26 21.88 8.37
N THR A 27 -16.75 21.82 9.59
CA THR A 27 -18.01 21.17 9.94
C THR A 27 -19.14 21.96 9.28
N ALA A 28 -19.61 21.50 8.13
CA ALA A 28 -20.88 21.97 7.58
C ALA A 28 -22.00 21.35 8.42
N SER A 29 -22.46 22.05 9.45
CA SER A 29 -23.68 21.70 10.15
C SER A 29 -24.87 22.02 9.26
N HIS A 30 -25.47 21.03 8.66
CA HIS A 30 -26.87 21.07 8.23
C HIS A 30 -27.70 20.52 9.37
N GLY A 31 -28.64 21.34 9.83
CA GLY A 31 -29.48 21.22 10.99
C GLY A 31 -29.76 19.82 11.55
N GLY A 32 -29.31 19.56 12.76
CA GLY A 32 -29.86 18.53 13.65
C GLY A 32 -29.43 17.08 13.42
N ASP A 33 -28.95 16.71 12.23
CA ASP A 33 -28.53 15.35 11.95
C ASP A 33 -27.00 15.20 12.11
N LEU A 34 -26.58 14.15 12.80
CA LEU A 34 -25.17 13.81 12.99
C LEU A 34 -24.51 13.69 11.61
N VAL A 35 -23.43 14.43 11.41
CA VAL A 35 -22.64 14.39 10.17
C VAL A 35 -22.11 12.95 9.97
N PHE A 36 -22.31 12.38 8.78
CA PHE A 36 -21.80 11.03 8.46
C PHE A 36 -20.42 11.11 7.78
N PRO A 37 -19.44 10.28 8.18
CA PRO A 37 -19.43 9.45 9.38
C PRO A 37 -19.40 10.29 10.66
N ILE A 38 -19.91 9.75 11.75
CA ILE A 38 -20.00 10.45 13.03
C ILE A 38 -18.61 10.89 13.47
N PRO A 39 -18.39 12.18 13.83
CA PRO A 39 -17.08 12.65 14.24
C PRO A 39 -16.67 12.07 15.60
N GLU A 40 -15.38 11.95 15.85
CA GLU A 40 -14.83 11.35 17.07
C GLU A 40 -15.29 12.10 18.34
N THR A 41 -15.46 13.42 18.26
CA THR A 41 -15.97 14.25 19.36
C THR A 41 -17.36 13.83 19.82
N ALA A 42 -18.25 13.48 18.89
CA ALA A 42 -19.59 13.02 19.22
C ALA A 42 -19.58 11.63 19.88
N TYR A 43 -18.66 10.73 19.49
CA TYR A 43 -18.48 9.47 20.21
C TYR A 43 -17.99 9.69 21.63
N SER A 44 -17.05 10.61 21.85
CA SER A 44 -16.54 10.94 23.18
C SER A 44 -17.62 11.48 24.09
N GLU A 45 -18.54 12.31 23.57
CA GLU A 45 -19.69 12.81 24.32
C GLU A 45 -20.68 11.68 24.69
N MET A 46 -20.99 10.78 23.75
CA MET A 46 -21.85 9.62 24.00
C MET A 46 -21.23 8.68 25.05
N GLU A 47 -19.92 8.42 24.96
CA GLU A 47 -19.19 7.60 25.91
C GLU A 47 -19.17 8.21 27.31
N ALA A 48 -18.93 9.52 27.42
CA ALA A 48 -18.97 10.25 28.69
C ALA A 48 -20.36 10.16 29.34
N HIS A 49 -21.43 10.37 28.57
CA HIS A 49 -22.79 10.26 29.07
C HIS A 49 -23.12 8.85 29.60
N HIS A 50 -22.72 7.81 28.89
CA HIS A 50 -22.92 6.43 29.37
C HIS A 50 -22.06 6.08 30.59
N ALA A 51 -20.83 6.64 30.68
CA ALA A 51 -20.00 6.47 31.86
C ALA A 51 -20.63 7.10 33.10
N ASP A 52 -21.23 8.29 32.95
CA ASP A 52 -21.95 8.97 34.03
C ASP A 52 -23.19 8.17 34.48
N GLU A 53 -23.95 7.62 33.53
CA GLU A 53 -25.13 6.78 33.86
C GLU A 53 -24.75 5.52 34.62
N LEU A 54 -23.62 4.89 34.27
CA LEU A 54 -23.15 3.65 34.89
C LEU A 54 -22.35 3.89 36.18
N GLY A 55 -21.88 5.11 36.43
CA GLY A 55 -21.10 5.48 37.60
C GLY A 55 -19.66 4.90 37.62
N HIS A 56 -19.15 4.46 36.46
CA HIS A 56 -17.79 3.97 36.31
C HIS A 56 -17.27 4.22 34.90
N GLU A 57 -15.93 4.20 34.74
CA GLU A 57 -15.30 4.30 33.43
C GLU A 57 -15.67 3.12 32.52
N LEU A 58 -15.93 3.44 31.25
CA LEU A 58 -16.29 2.43 30.24
C LEU A 58 -15.10 1.59 29.85
N GLY A 59 -15.27 0.27 29.85
CA GLY A 59 -14.30 -0.64 29.26
C GLY A 59 -14.26 -0.53 27.73
N LEU A 60 -13.15 -0.94 27.11
CA LEU A 60 -12.98 -0.90 25.65
C LEU A 60 -14.15 -1.54 24.89
N ILE A 61 -14.64 -2.68 25.39
CA ILE A 61 -15.75 -3.40 24.74
C ILE A 61 -17.06 -2.60 24.77
N ASP A 62 -17.31 -1.88 25.86
CA ASP A 62 -18.53 -1.08 26.00
C ASP A 62 -18.45 0.18 25.12
N GLN A 63 -17.27 0.81 25.00
CA GLN A 63 -17.03 1.88 24.03
C GLN A 63 -17.29 1.40 22.60
N LEU A 64 -16.78 0.22 22.23
CA LEU A 64 -16.99 -0.35 20.89
C LEU A 64 -18.48 -0.67 20.61
N LYS A 65 -19.23 -1.15 21.61
CA LYS A 65 -20.67 -1.38 21.48
C LYS A 65 -21.43 -0.06 21.27
N ILE A 66 -21.09 0.99 21.99
CA ILE A 66 -21.71 2.30 21.86
C ILE A 66 -21.44 2.84 20.45
N ARG A 67 -20.20 2.80 19.97
CA ARG A 67 -19.84 3.26 18.62
C ARG A 67 -20.52 2.42 17.53
N ALA A 68 -20.63 1.11 17.72
CA ALA A 68 -21.30 0.23 16.78
C ALA A 68 -22.83 0.43 16.74
N ALA A 69 -23.43 0.74 17.89
CA ALA A 69 -24.87 1.05 17.98
C ALA A 69 -25.19 2.43 17.39
N ALA A 70 -24.32 3.41 17.60
CA ALA A 70 -24.47 4.76 17.08
C ALA A 70 -24.33 4.81 15.54
N ASP A 71 -23.37 4.06 14.99
CA ASP A 71 -23.16 3.98 13.56
C ASP A 71 -22.76 2.53 13.14
N PRO A 72 -23.73 1.77 12.59
CA PRO A 72 -23.48 0.41 12.11
C PRO A 72 -22.41 0.32 11.00
N PHE A 73 -22.13 1.43 10.27
CA PHE A 73 -21.07 1.47 9.28
C PHE A 73 -19.70 1.16 9.88
N ASN A 74 -19.46 1.51 11.17
CA ASN A 74 -18.22 1.17 11.86
C ASN A 74 -17.94 -0.32 11.90
N ILE A 75 -18.99 -1.15 12.07
CA ILE A 75 -18.87 -2.61 12.05
C ILE A 75 -18.45 -3.06 10.66
N VAL A 76 -19.13 -2.58 9.62
CA VAL A 76 -18.85 -2.94 8.23
C VAL A 76 -17.45 -2.53 7.82
N ALA A 77 -17.04 -1.31 8.13
CA ALA A 77 -15.69 -0.81 7.86
C ALA A 77 -14.63 -1.65 8.58
N THR A 78 -14.87 -2.02 9.85
CA THR A 78 -13.96 -2.86 10.63
C THR A 78 -13.83 -4.26 10.03
N ILE A 79 -14.92 -4.87 9.58
CA ILE A 79 -14.92 -6.18 8.91
C ILE A 79 -14.15 -6.11 7.59
N ILE A 80 -14.37 -5.07 6.78
CA ILE A 80 -13.65 -4.85 5.52
C ILE A 80 -12.15 -4.71 5.79
N PHE A 81 -11.78 -3.90 6.78
CA PHE A 81 -10.39 -3.74 7.17
C PHE A 81 -9.76 -5.05 7.66
N PHE A 82 -10.50 -5.82 8.47
CA PHE A 82 -10.05 -7.13 8.92
C PHE A 82 -9.75 -8.07 7.74
N PHE A 83 -10.64 -8.12 6.75
CA PHE A 83 -10.40 -8.92 5.55
C PHE A 83 -9.25 -8.39 4.69
N ALA A 84 -9.03 -7.08 4.63
CA ALA A 84 -7.84 -6.52 4.00
C ALA A 84 -6.56 -7.02 4.68
N VAL A 85 -6.52 -7.01 6.02
CA VAL A 85 -5.39 -7.55 6.79
C VAL A 85 -5.21 -9.05 6.55
N VAL A 86 -6.28 -9.84 6.57
CA VAL A 86 -6.21 -11.29 6.24
C VAL A 86 -5.66 -11.49 4.83
N HIS A 87 -6.07 -10.67 3.87
CA HIS A 87 -5.58 -10.73 2.49
C HIS A 87 -4.07 -10.50 2.42
N THR A 88 -3.49 -9.60 3.23
CA THR A 88 -2.03 -9.39 3.24
C THR A 88 -1.26 -10.66 3.61
N PHE A 89 -1.78 -11.46 4.55
CA PHE A 89 -1.18 -12.76 4.88
C PHE A 89 -1.31 -13.79 3.76
N LEU A 90 -2.30 -13.65 2.89
CA LEU A 90 -2.49 -14.51 1.72
C LEU A 90 -1.69 -14.08 0.50
N ALA A 91 -1.03 -12.92 0.51
CA ALA A 91 -0.27 -12.36 -0.61
C ALA A 91 0.77 -13.35 -1.16
N THR A 92 1.51 -14.04 -0.30
CA THR A 92 2.48 -15.06 -0.71
C THR A 92 1.83 -16.25 -1.41
N THR A 93 0.60 -16.61 -1.05
CA THR A 93 -0.17 -17.69 -1.69
C THR A 93 -0.61 -17.26 -3.08
N PHE A 94 -1.10 -16.03 -3.24
CA PHE A 94 -1.46 -15.46 -4.53
C PHE A 94 -0.25 -15.40 -5.48
N ASN A 95 0.92 -14.98 -5.00
CA ASN A 95 2.14 -14.93 -5.77
C ASN A 95 2.61 -16.33 -6.22
N LYS A 96 2.50 -17.35 -5.37
CA LYS A 96 2.77 -18.75 -5.76
C LYS A 96 1.81 -19.24 -6.84
N MET A 97 0.52 -18.90 -6.73
CA MET A 97 -0.48 -19.24 -7.74
C MET A 97 -0.22 -18.53 -9.06
N ALA A 98 0.15 -17.26 -9.01
CA ALA A 98 0.54 -16.48 -10.18
C ALA A 98 1.71 -17.12 -10.93
N HIS A 99 2.77 -17.47 -10.20
CA HIS A 99 3.95 -18.12 -10.78
C HIS A 99 3.62 -19.49 -11.40
N LYS A 100 2.78 -20.28 -10.74
CA LYS A 100 2.31 -21.57 -11.31
C LYS A 100 1.55 -21.35 -12.62
N LEU A 101 0.61 -20.41 -12.65
CA LEU A 101 -0.17 -20.08 -13.85
C LEU A 101 0.71 -19.53 -14.99
N GLU A 102 1.77 -18.81 -14.66
CA GLU A 102 2.73 -18.33 -15.64
C GLU A 102 3.53 -19.49 -16.26
N LEU A 103 3.99 -20.45 -15.45
CA LEU A 103 4.67 -21.65 -15.94
C LEU A 103 3.77 -22.50 -16.82
N GLU A 104 2.51 -22.72 -16.42
CA GLU A 104 1.51 -23.43 -17.21
C GLU A 104 1.26 -22.74 -18.56
N HIS A 105 1.14 -21.41 -18.55
CA HIS A 105 0.94 -20.62 -19.76
C HIS A 105 2.14 -20.70 -20.71
N ARG A 106 3.37 -20.61 -20.18
CA ARG A 106 4.60 -20.76 -20.98
C ARG A 106 4.71 -22.17 -21.60
N ALA A 107 4.33 -23.21 -20.84
CA ALA A 107 4.31 -24.58 -21.33
C ALA A 107 3.28 -24.77 -22.45
N ASP A 108 2.09 -24.19 -22.32
CA ASP A 108 1.03 -24.24 -23.36
C ASP A 108 1.48 -23.55 -24.65
N ILE A 109 2.09 -22.36 -24.53
CA ILE A 109 2.64 -21.63 -25.68
C ILE A 109 3.72 -22.45 -26.39
N SER A 110 4.65 -23.05 -25.65
CA SER A 110 5.74 -23.83 -26.23
C SER A 110 5.24 -25.08 -26.94
N SER A 111 4.18 -25.71 -26.43
CA SER A 111 3.58 -26.92 -27.01
C SER A 111 2.82 -26.65 -28.32
N HIS A 112 2.20 -25.48 -28.44
CA HIS A 112 1.35 -25.15 -29.60
C HIS A 112 2.07 -24.40 -30.74
N LYS A 113 3.41 -24.21 -30.66
CA LYS A 113 4.23 -23.49 -31.68
C LYS A 113 3.56 -22.18 -32.17
N ARG A 114 2.92 -21.43 -31.28
CA ARG A 114 2.30 -20.16 -31.65
C ARG A 114 3.39 -19.18 -32.06
N ILE A 115 3.30 -18.73 -33.30
CA ILE A 115 4.17 -17.68 -33.85
C ILE A 115 3.74 -16.38 -33.18
N TYR A 116 4.65 -15.76 -32.43
CA TYR A 116 4.41 -14.47 -31.80
C TYR A 116 4.30 -13.38 -32.87
N VAL A 117 3.20 -12.65 -32.86
CA VAL A 117 3.08 -11.43 -33.63
C VAL A 117 3.89 -10.36 -32.91
N GLU A 118 4.86 -9.74 -33.59
CA GLU A 118 5.73 -8.68 -33.09
C GLU A 118 6.77 -9.04 -32.01
N GLY A 119 7.13 -10.32 -31.84
CA GLY A 119 8.23 -10.71 -30.94
C GLY A 119 7.97 -10.49 -29.45
N ARG A 120 6.70 -10.27 -29.04
CA ARG A 120 6.28 -10.15 -27.65
C ARG A 120 5.63 -11.45 -27.17
N GLU A 121 6.07 -11.95 -26.02
CA GLU A 121 5.40 -13.08 -25.38
C GLU A 121 3.97 -12.69 -24.95
N PRO A 122 2.94 -13.48 -25.26
CA PRO A 122 1.59 -13.22 -24.78
C PRO A 122 1.54 -13.33 -23.26
N VAL A 123 0.98 -12.31 -22.61
CA VAL A 123 0.86 -12.24 -21.17
C VAL A 123 -0.36 -13.05 -20.72
N SER A 124 -0.21 -13.88 -19.71
CA SER A 124 -1.34 -14.56 -19.08
C SER A 124 -2.13 -13.60 -18.19
N PHE A 125 -3.34 -13.24 -18.61
CA PHE A 125 -4.22 -12.40 -17.79
C PHE A 125 -4.46 -12.99 -16.39
N LYS A 126 -4.63 -14.31 -16.30
CA LYS A 126 -4.81 -14.99 -15.00
C LYS A 126 -3.60 -14.82 -14.09
N ALA A 127 -2.39 -15.08 -14.62
CA ALA A 127 -1.17 -14.90 -13.84
C ALA A 127 -0.99 -13.45 -13.38
N THR A 128 -1.23 -12.48 -14.28
CA THR A 128 -1.16 -11.05 -13.96
C THR A 128 -2.16 -10.65 -12.89
N LEU A 129 -3.40 -11.19 -12.94
CA LEU A 129 -4.42 -10.93 -11.92
C LEU A 129 -3.98 -11.47 -10.55
N PHE A 130 -3.44 -12.70 -10.49
CA PHE A 130 -2.97 -13.25 -9.23
C PHE A 130 -1.72 -12.54 -8.70
N HIS A 131 -0.83 -12.05 -9.57
CA HIS A 131 0.26 -11.16 -9.16
C HIS A 131 -0.28 -9.88 -8.54
N PHE A 132 -1.24 -9.22 -9.17
CA PHE A 132 -1.87 -8.02 -8.66
C PHE A 132 -2.56 -8.26 -7.30
N LEU A 133 -3.25 -9.39 -7.13
CA LEU A 133 -3.86 -9.77 -5.85
C LEU A 133 -2.83 -10.10 -4.77
N GLY A 134 -1.61 -10.47 -5.13
CA GLY A 134 -0.51 -10.72 -4.22
C GLY A 134 0.37 -9.50 -3.93
N GLU A 135 0.08 -8.36 -4.52
CA GLU A 135 0.84 -7.13 -4.37
C GLU A 135 0.33 -6.36 -3.15
N VAL A 136 1.17 -6.19 -2.13
CA VAL A 136 0.76 -5.63 -0.83
C VAL A 136 0.21 -4.21 -0.99
N GLU A 137 0.80 -3.43 -1.87
CA GLU A 137 0.36 -2.05 -2.18
C GLU A 137 -1.03 -2.02 -2.83
N ALA A 138 -1.38 -3.04 -3.63
CA ALA A 138 -2.66 -3.13 -4.30
C ALA A 138 -3.79 -3.61 -3.37
N ILE A 139 -3.47 -4.40 -2.32
CA ILE A 139 -4.46 -5.02 -1.46
C ILE A 139 -5.39 -3.99 -0.82
N PHE A 140 -4.84 -2.98 -0.18
CA PHE A 140 -5.68 -1.95 0.46
C PHE A 140 -6.49 -1.14 -0.56
N GLY A 141 -5.93 -0.91 -1.76
CA GLY A 141 -6.66 -0.29 -2.87
C GLY A 141 -7.86 -1.15 -3.33
N ILE A 142 -7.70 -2.46 -3.39
CA ILE A 142 -8.78 -3.41 -3.73
C ILE A 142 -9.91 -3.34 -2.68
N TRP A 143 -9.56 -3.34 -1.38
CA TRP A 143 -10.52 -3.30 -0.30
C TRP A 143 -11.17 -1.92 -0.09
N LEU A 144 -10.60 -0.86 -0.68
CA LEU A 144 -11.25 0.45 -0.74
C LEU A 144 -12.55 0.40 -1.55
N ILE A 145 -12.63 -0.45 -2.59
CA ILE A 145 -13.83 -0.59 -3.43
C ILE A 145 -15.04 -1.04 -2.61
N PRO A 146 -15.02 -2.18 -1.88
CA PRO A 146 -16.15 -2.57 -1.04
C PRO A 146 -16.42 -1.56 0.07
N LEU A 147 -15.41 -0.86 0.60
CA LEU A 147 -15.62 0.21 1.57
C LEU A 147 -16.44 1.36 0.97
N LEU A 148 -16.08 1.83 -0.23
CA LEU A 148 -16.83 2.90 -0.90
C LEU A 148 -18.26 2.45 -1.27
N ILE A 149 -18.42 1.21 -1.71
CA ILE A 149 -19.75 0.66 -2.00
C ILE A 149 -20.60 0.63 -0.71
N SER A 150 -20.07 0.13 0.39
CA SER A 150 -20.79 0.09 1.67
C SER A 150 -21.12 1.50 2.18
N LEU A 151 -20.23 2.46 1.97
CA LEU A 151 -20.46 3.86 2.29
C LEU A 151 -21.66 4.42 1.51
N VAL A 152 -21.71 4.19 0.18
CA VAL A 152 -22.84 4.62 -0.67
C VAL A 152 -24.16 3.96 -0.24
N LEU A 153 -24.13 2.69 0.16
CA LEU A 153 -25.35 1.94 0.52
C LEU A 153 -25.87 2.29 1.93
N MET A 154 -25.01 2.67 2.85
CA MET A 154 -25.34 2.89 4.26
C MET A 154 -25.48 4.36 4.64
N ALA A 155 -24.87 5.26 3.85
CA ALA A 155 -24.95 6.69 4.12
C ALA A 155 -26.36 7.24 3.84
N PRO A 156 -26.84 8.22 4.64
CA PRO A 156 -28.18 8.79 4.49
C PRO A 156 -28.52 9.29 3.09
N ASP A 157 -27.58 10.00 2.46
CA ASP A 157 -27.71 10.57 1.10
C ASP A 157 -26.94 9.77 0.04
N GLY A 158 -26.56 8.54 0.34
CA GLY A 158 -25.94 7.62 -0.59
C GLY A 158 -24.67 8.19 -1.23
N LEU A 159 -24.69 8.34 -2.55
CA LEU A 159 -23.53 8.78 -3.33
C LEU A 159 -23.05 10.19 -2.96
N SER A 160 -23.96 11.10 -2.61
CA SER A 160 -23.62 12.48 -2.21
C SER A 160 -22.75 12.49 -0.96
N THR A 161 -23.15 11.76 0.07
CA THR A 161 -22.38 11.63 1.31
C THR A 161 -21.04 10.92 1.08
N ALA A 162 -21.03 9.87 0.26
CA ALA A 162 -19.79 9.17 -0.10
C ALA A 162 -18.82 10.10 -0.84
N ALA A 163 -19.29 10.89 -1.79
CA ALA A 163 -18.49 11.86 -2.51
C ALA A 163 -17.93 12.93 -1.56
N PHE A 164 -18.77 13.48 -0.68
CA PHE A 164 -18.35 14.45 0.34
C PHE A 164 -17.30 13.84 1.28
N TYR A 165 -17.52 12.61 1.74
CA TYR A 165 -16.54 11.92 2.58
C TYR A 165 -15.18 11.80 1.91
N VAL A 166 -15.13 11.37 0.64
CA VAL A 166 -13.88 11.25 -0.13
C VAL A 166 -13.25 12.64 -0.32
N ASP A 167 -14.03 13.64 -0.68
CA ASP A 167 -13.54 15.00 -0.97
C ASP A 167 -12.95 15.69 0.26
N THR A 168 -13.48 15.39 1.44
CA THR A 168 -13.01 15.99 2.71
C THR A 168 -11.83 15.29 3.37
N ARG A 169 -11.31 14.17 2.78
CA ARG A 169 -10.14 13.48 3.33
C ARG A 169 -8.85 14.24 3.05
N ASN A 170 -7.92 14.13 3.99
CA ASN A 170 -6.59 14.70 3.82
C ASN A 170 -5.71 13.71 3.03
N TYR A 171 -5.39 14.05 1.80
CA TYR A 171 -4.55 13.26 0.91
C TYR A 171 -3.07 13.66 0.92
N THR A 172 -2.66 14.57 1.77
CA THR A 172 -1.28 15.09 1.80
C THR A 172 -0.26 13.97 1.99
N GLU A 173 -0.47 13.10 2.98
CA GLU A 173 0.44 11.99 3.23
C GLU A 173 0.42 10.93 2.12
N PRO A 174 -0.74 10.42 1.65
CA PRO A 174 -0.77 9.48 0.53
C PRO A 174 -0.13 10.02 -0.74
N VAL A 175 -0.40 11.27 -1.10
CA VAL A 175 0.21 11.92 -2.28
C VAL A 175 1.71 12.07 -2.11
N PHE A 176 2.17 12.48 -0.93
CA PHE A 176 3.59 12.57 -0.61
C PHE A 176 4.28 11.21 -0.78
N VAL A 177 3.68 10.13 -0.23
CA VAL A 177 4.23 8.77 -0.38
C VAL A 177 4.33 8.35 -1.84
N VAL A 178 3.29 8.57 -2.65
CA VAL A 178 3.30 8.26 -4.09
C VAL A 178 4.41 9.02 -4.82
N ILE A 179 4.56 10.31 -4.54
CA ILE A 179 5.61 11.14 -5.16
C ILE A 179 7.00 10.64 -4.76
N ILE A 180 7.22 10.37 -3.47
CA ILE A 180 8.51 9.87 -2.98
C ILE A 180 8.83 8.50 -3.57
N MET A 181 7.87 7.59 -3.67
CA MET A 181 8.07 6.28 -4.30
C MET A 181 8.42 6.41 -5.79
N ALA A 182 7.75 7.32 -6.51
CA ALA A 182 8.06 7.58 -7.91
C ALA A 182 9.49 8.15 -8.09
N ILE A 183 9.92 9.05 -7.22
CA ILE A 183 11.28 9.60 -7.22
C ILE A 183 12.29 8.51 -6.85
N ALA A 184 12.04 7.74 -5.80
CA ALA A 184 12.91 6.68 -5.33
C ALA A 184 13.14 5.57 -6.38
N SER A 185 12.11 5.29 -7.21
CA SER A 185 12.20 4.33 -8.32
C SER A 185 12.94 4.87 -9.54
N SER A 186 13.40 6.13 -9.51
CA SER A 186 14.10 6.73 -10.63
C SER A 186 15.55 6.22 -10.74
N ARG A 187 16.05 6.11 -11.98
CA ARG A 187 17.43 5.66 -12.24
C ARG A 187 18.51 6.44 -11.45
N PRO A 188 18.45 7.76 -11.34
CA PRO A 188 19.46 8.51 -10.58
C PRO A 188 19.53 8.11 -9.11
N VAL A 189 18.37 7.89 -8.47
CA VAL A 189 18.31 7.51 -7.05
C VAL A 189 18.81 6.08 -6.85
N ILE A 190 18.44 5.15 -7.74
CA ILE A 190 18.95 3.77 -7.70
C ILE A 190 20.48 3.77 -7.86
N GLN A 191 21.03 4.49 -8.85
CA GLN A 191 22.46 4.59 -9.08
C GLN A 191 23.20 5.25 -7.91
N PHE A 192 22.60 6.26 -7.28
CA PHE A 192 23.15 6.85 -6.06
C PHE A 192 23.22 5.82 -4.92
N ALA A 193 22.15 5.08 -4.68
CA ALA A 193 22.11 4.04 -3.66
C ALA A 193 23.13 2.93 -3.91
N GLU A 194 23.24 2.45 -5.16
CA GLU A 194 24.27 1.48 -5.56
C GLU A 194 25.68 2.03 -5.33
N SER A 195 25.93 3.26 -5.70
CA SER A 195 27.24 3.91 -5.52
C SER A 195 27.60 4.07 -4.05
N ALA A 196 26.65 4.43 -3.21
CA ALA A 196 26.83 4.54 -1.77
C ALA A 196 27.20 3.18 -1.15
N MET A 197 26.45 2.13 -1.50
CA MET A 197 26.72 0.77 -1.01
C MET A 197 28.07 0.24 -1.52
N ARG A 198 28.40 0.48 -2.80
CA ARG A 198 29.70 0.11 -3.39
C ARG A 198 30.85 0.83 -2.71
N SER A 199 30.68 2.11 -2.38
CA SER A 199 31.74 2.89 -1.68
C SER A 199 32.06 2.27 -0.32
N VAL A 200 31.07 1.80 0.41
CA VAL A 200 31.28 1.09 1.69
C VAL A 200 31.88 -0.31 1.45
N ALA A 201 31.36 -1.06 0.47
CA ALA A 201 31.88 -2.39 0.14
C ALA A 201 33.33 -2.36 -0.35
N SER A 202 33.76 -1.27 -1.00
CA SER A 202 35.14 -1.10 -1.48
C SER A 202 36.17 -1.09 -0.35
N ILE A 203 35.80 -0.68 0.87
CA ILE A 203 36.66 -0.73 2.06
C ILE A 203 37.08 -2.18 2.35
N GLY A 204 36.18 -3.14 2.10
CA GLY A 204 36.44 -4.58 2.23
C GLY A 204 36.81 -5.27 0.91
N LYS A 205 37.35 -4.53 -0.07
CA LYS A 205 37.78 -5.02 -1.40
C LYS A 205 36.66 -5.71 -2.17
N GLU A 206 35.44 -5.23 -2.03
CA GLU A 206 34.24 -5.78 -2.69
C GLU A 206 34.04 -7.29 -2.46
N SER A 207 34.53 -7.82 -1.35
CA SER A 207 34.31 -9.23 -0.99
C SER A 207 32.81 -9.49 -0.69
N PRO A 208 32.32 -10.75 -0.79
CA PRO A 208 30.92 -11.07 -0.45
C PRO A 208 30.53 -10.58 0.94
N ALA A 209 31.42 -10.70 1.94
CA ALA A 209 31.21 -10.20 3.28
C ALA A 209 31.09 -8.66 3.36
N ALA A 210 31.91 -7.98 2.56
CA ALA A 210 31.88 -6.51 2.50
C ALA A 210 30.59 -6.01 1.83
N TRP A 211 30.11 -6.66 0.79
CA TRP A 211 28.82 -6.36 0.18
C TRP A 211 27.66 -6.64 1.14
N TRP A 212 27.65 -7.79 1.78
CA TRP A 212 26.65 -8.13 2.78
C TRP A 212 26.56 -7.07 3.89
N LEU A 213 27.70 -6.72 4.49
CA LEU A 213 27.75 -5.72 5.54
C LEU A 213 27.36 -4.31 5.04
N SER A 214 27.84 -3.93 3.85
CA SER A 214 27.48 -2.65 3.23
C SER A 214 25.97 -2.53 3.02
N ILE A 215 25.34 -3.56 2.47
CA ILE A 215 23.88 -3.57 2.22
C ILE A 215 23.12 -3.47 3.54
N LEU A 216 23.49 -4.25 4.56
CA LEU A 216 22.82 -4.24 5.86
C LEU A 216 22.96 -2.92 6.63
N ILE A 217 24.03 -2.17 6.42
CA ILE A 217 24.23 -0.87 7.07
C ILE A 217 23.63 0.26 6.25
N VAL A 218 23.94 0.30 4.96
CA VAL A 218 23.58 1.45 4.11
C VAL A 218 22.12 1.44 3.72
N ALA A 219 21.51 0.27 3.45
CA ALA A 219 20.11 0.21 3.04
C ALA A 219 19.12 0.75 4.08
N PRO A 220 19.20 0.40 5.38
CA PRO A 220 18.35 1.01 6.39
C PRO A 220 18.54 2.52 6.52
N VAL A 221 19.78 3.00 6.41
CA VAL A 221 20.09 4.45 6.42
C VAL A 221 19.46 5.14 5.20
N LEU A 222 19.59 4.55 4.02
CA LEU A 222 18.95 5.06 2.80
C LEU A 222 17.43 5.06 2.90
N GLY A 223 16.82 4.09 3.59
CA GLY A 223 15.39 4.04 3.85
C GLY A 223 14.84 5.29 4.51
N SER A 224 15.65 5.93 5.36
CA SER A 224 15.30 7.21 6.00
C SER A 224 15.30 8.41 5.02
N PHE A 225 15.93 8.30 3.87
CA PHE A 225 16.02 9.37 2.88
C PHE A 225 15.12 9.18 1.67
N ILE A 226 14.94 7.92 1.23
CA ILE A 226 14.18 7.63 0.01
C ILE A 226 12.80 7.04 0.28
N THR A 227 12.67 6.08 1.04
CA THR A 227 11.54 5.37 1.67
C THR A 227 11.99 3.94 1.98
N GLU A 228 11.42 3.35 3.00
CA GLU A 228 11.77 2.00 3.40
C GLU A 228 11.53 0.95 2.29
N PRO A 229 10.36 0.91 1.60
CA PRO A 229 10.13 -0.07 0.54
C PRO A 229 11.11 0.06 -0.63
N ALA A 230 11.45 1.28 -1.03
CA ALA A 230 12.41 1.51 -2.12
C ALA A 230 13.83 1.06 -1.73
N ALA A 231 14.28 1.40 -0.52
CA ALA A 231 15.59 0.98 -0.01
C ALA A 231 15.68 -0.55 0.10
N MET A 232 14.64 -1.21 0.60
CA MET A 232 14.58 -2.67 0.71
C MET A 232 14.60 -3.35 -0.66
N THR A 233 13.91 -2.80 -1.66
CA THR A 233 13.93 -3.34 -3.03
C THR A 233 15.33 -3.23 -3.63
N ILE A 234 16.00 -2.08 -3.52
CA ILE A 234 17.37 -1.90 -4.00
C ILE A 234 18.33 -2.84 -3.26
N ALA A 235 18.19 -2.94 -1.93
CA ALA A 235 19.00 -3.83 -1.12
C ALA A 235 18.84 -5.31 -1.54
N ALA A 236 17.61 -5.76 -1.77
CA ALA A 236 17.33 -7.12 -2.21
C ALA A 236 17.92 -7.43 -3.59
N LEU A 237 17.82 -6.49 -4.54
CA LEU A 237 18.42 -6.62 -5.87
C LEU A 237 19.94 -6.71 -5.80
N LEU A 238 20.59 -5.83 -5.03
CA LEU A 238 22.03 -5.83 -4.85
C LEU A 238 22.52 -7.06 -4.08
N LEU A 239 21.78 -7.49 -3.06
CA LEU A 239 22.09 -8.72 -2.35
C LEU A 239 22.04 -9.92 -3.30
N GLY A 240 21.04 -9.99 -4.18
CA GLY A 240 20.95 -11.01 -5.22
C GLY A 240 22.17 -10.99 -6.16
N GLN A 241 22.54 -9.81 -6.65
CA GLN A 241 23.58 -9.65 -7.67
C GLN A 241 25.01 -9.70 -7.11
N GLN A 242 25.26 -9.14 -5.93
CA GLN A 242 26.62 -8.94 -5.40
C GLN A 242 26.98 -9.91 -4.28
N PHE A 243 26.01 -10.65 -3.74
CA PHE A 243 26.24 -11.59 -2.67
C PHE A 243 25.87 -13.02 -3.09
N TYR A 244 24.61 -13.27 -3.47
CA TYR A 244 24.16 -14.64 -3.78
C TYR A 244 24.77 -15.20 -5.08
N LEU A 245 25.06 -14.36 -6.10
CA LEU A 245 25.72 -14.81 -7.32
C LEU A 245 27.20 -15.17 -7.10
N LEU A 246 27.82 -14.69 -6.03
CA LEU A 246 29.20 -15.04 -5.66
C LEU A 246 29.29 -16.36 -4.88
N ASP A 247 28.19 -17.08 -4.73
CA ASP A 247 28.05 -18.37 -4.07
C ASP A 247 28.72 -18.43 -2.67
N PRO A 248 28.29 -17.57 -1.72
CA PRO A 248 28.82 -17.57 -0.37
C PRO A 248 28.54 -18.90 0.35
N THR A 249 29.34 -19.19 1.38
CA THR A 249 29.18 -20.44 2.17
C THR A 249 27.76 -20.59 2.72
N PRO A 250 27.25 -21.83 2.89
CA PRO A 250 25.90 -22.04 3.41
C PRO A 250 25.61 -21.32 4.73
N THR A 251 26.58 -21.35 5.66
CA THR A 251 26.47 -20.65 6.94
C THR A 251 26.28 -19.14 6.76
N PHE A 252 26.91 -18.57 5.73
CA PHE A 252 26.84 -17.12 5.49
C PHE A 252 25.60 -16.71 4.67
N LYS A 253 25.01 -17.66 3.91
CA LYS A 253 23.73 -17.44 3.20
C LYS A 253 22.55 -17.24 4.16
N TYR A 254 22.62 -17.79 5.35
CA TYR A 254 21.54 -17.79 6.34
C TYR A 254 21.84 -16.90 7.58
N ALA A 255 22.93 -16.19 7.58
CA ALA A 255 23.27 -15.22 8.61
C ALA A 255 22.64 -13.86 8.36
#